data_6cc11ae1a10a9dab876e8fd53b9d402e
#
_entry.id   6cc11ae1a10a9dab876e8fd53b9d402e
#
_cell.length_a   1.000
_cell.length_b   1.000
_cell.length_c   1.000
_cell.angle_alpha   90.00
_cell.angle_beta   90.00
_cell.angle_gamma   90.00
#
_symmetry.space_group_name_H-M   'P 1'
#
loop_
_entity.id
_entity.type
_entity.pdbx_description
1 polymer ?
#
loop_
_entity_poly.entity_id
_entity_poly.type
_entity_poly.pdbx_seq_one_letter_code
_entity_poly.pdbx_strand_id
1 'polypeptide(L)'
;MLFSVSDPFLGMRVTTVLILLCFLASLYAWTANPVTVQNDLVFSLSNLLAGRVWTVVTAIFVHANLLHLVGNMIFLYVFGSTLEGVADSKRMLLAFFLGGIVSFLLSLPFFPSDATFVGASAAIFTLTAVVMLMKPLRFSFLLLMPVGLVAVLYFLYNAAAVYYHLQSDVAYVSHIIGFSLGLPLGIAWSPQWKRNLLVSIGLLAAYFVLLYLITTYVLPLFL
;
A
#
# COMPACT_ATOMS: atom_id res chain seq x y z
N MET A 1 34.97 19.87 16.69
CA MET A 1 34.67 19.32 15.37
C MET A 1 34.89 17.82 15.46
N LEU A 2 33.88 17.09 15.94
CA LEU A 2 33.95 15.63 16.15
C LEU A 2 33.29 14.98 14.95
N PHE A 3 34.08 14.23 14.16
CA PHE A 3 33.60 13.40 13.08
C PHE A 3 32.67 12.33 13.66
N SER A 4 31.37 12.45 13.42
CA SER A 4 30.41 11.37 13.62
C SER A 4 30.74 10.29 12.59
N VAL A 5 31.20 9.14 13.06
CA VAL A 5 31.29 7.92 12.24
C VAL A 5 29.84 7.58 11.85
N SER A 6 29.49 7.84 10.61
CA SER A 6 28.19 7.45 10.07
C SER A 6 28.18 5.92 9.99
N ASP A 7 27.33 5.32 10.79
CA ASP A 7 27.02 3.90 10.78
C ASP A 7 26.63 3.50 9.33
N PRO A 8 27.30 2.54 8.66
CA PRO A 8 27.01 2.17 7.28
C PRO A 8 25.58 1.64 7.06
N PHE A 9 24.89 1.24 8.16
CA PHE A 9 23.47 0.90 8.13
C PHE A 9 22.52 2.11 8.24
N LEU A 10 23.00 3.29 8.67
CA LEU A 10 22.22 4.53 8.75
C LEU A 10 21.95 5.20 7.39
N GLY A 11 22.55 4.71 6.28
CA GLY A 11 22.31 5.22 4.94
C GLY A 11 21.18 4.52 4.18
N MET A 12 20.74 3.33 4.61
CA MET A 12 19.71 2.58 3.90
C MET A 12 18.33 2.94 4.46
N ARG A 13 17.45 3.47 3.60
CA ARG A 13 16.08 3.81 4.01
C ARG A 13 15.35 2.58 4.50
N VAL A 14 14.53 2.72 5.55
CA VAL A 14 13.71 1.65 6.10
C VAL A 14 12.77 1.06 5.03
N THR A 15 12.26 1.89 4.13
CA THR A 15 11.50 1.42 2.95
C THR A 15 12.26 0.37 2.16
N THR A 16 13.57 0.55 1.92
CA THR A 16 14.40 -0.42 1.20
C THR A 16 14.54 -1.72 1.98
N VAL A 17 14.68 -1.64 3.29
CA VAL A 17 14.73 -2.83 4.17
C VAL A 17 13.43 -3.62 4.07
N LEU A 18 12.26 -2.95 4.15
CA LEU A 18 10.96 -3.63 4.01
C LEU A 18 10.82 -4.31 2.65
N ILE A 19 11.25 -3.65 1.56
CA ILE A 19 11.26 -4.23 0.21
C ILE A 19 12.11 -5.51 0.19
N LEU A 20 13.33 -5.47 0.72
CA LEU A 20 14.20 -6.65 0.79
C LEU A 20 13.58 -7.78 1.60
N LEU A 21 12.96 -7.45 2.75
CA LEU A 21 12.25 -8.45 3.56
C LEU A 21 11.09 -9.09 2.80
N CYS A 22 10.31 -8.32 2.03
CA CYS A 22 9.25 -8.85 1.17
C CYS A 22 9.80 -9.80 0.10
N PHE A 23 10.92 -9.46 -0.56
CA PHE A 23 11.57 -10.34 -1.51
C PHE A 23 12.03 -11.65 -0.88
N LEU A 24 12.75 -11.58 0.24
CA LEU A 24 13.28 -12.77 0.93
C LEU A 24 12.17 -13.67 1.48
N ALA A 25 11.14 -13.07 2.11
CA ALA A 25 10.01 -13.82 2.65
C ALA A 25 9.18 -14.48 1.55
N SER A 26 8.93 -13.79 0.43
CA SER A 26 8.20 -14.36 -0.71
C SER A 26 8.99 -15.47 -1.39
N LEU A 27 10.30 -15.29 -1.61
CA LEU A 27 11.16 -16.31 -2.19
C LEU A 27 11.18 -17.58 -1.31
N TYR A 28 11.31 -17.39 0.01
CA TYR A 28 11.22 -18.52 0.96
C TYR A 28 9.85 -19.21 0.86
N ALA A 29 8.75 -18.45 0.89
CA ALA A 29 7.39 -19.01 0.83
C ALA A 29 7.12 -19.78 -0.47
N TRP A 30 7.67 -19.37 -1.62
CA TRP A 30 7.50 -20.08 -2.90
C TRP A 30 8.29 -21.39 -2.99
N THR A 31 9.32 -21.58 -2.16
CA THR A 31 10.19 -22.76 -2.17
C THR A 31 9.99 -23.68 -0.96
N ALA A 32 9.33 -23.18 0.10
CA ALA A 32 9.10 -23.91 1.34
C ALA A 32 7.94 -24.92 1.21
N ASN A 33 7.84 -25.82 2.20
CA ASN A 33 6.72 -26.75 2.29
C ASN A 33 5.40 -25.99 2.40
N PRO A 34 4.37 -26.28 1.54
CA PRO A 34 3.09 -25.59 1.56
C PRO A 34 2.38 -25.59 2.93
N VAL A 35 2.51 -26.67 3.70
CA VAL A 35 1.91 -26.76 5.05
C VAL A 35 2.55 -25.78 6.02
N THR A 36 3.89 -25.64 5.97
CA THR A 36 4.61 -24.63 6.76
C THR A 36 4.20 -23.22 6.36
N VAL A 37 4.11 -22.95 5.06
CA VAL A 37 3.68 -21.62 4.57
C VAL A 37 2.28 -21.31 5.06
N GLN A 38 1.34 -22.23 4.89
CA GLN A 38 -0.06 -22.05 5.30
C GLN A 38 -0.21 -21.85 6.82
N ASN A 39 0.57 -22.56 7.62
CA ASN A 39 0.44 -22.53 9.08
C ASN A 39 1.20 -21.37 9.73
N ASP A 40 2.38 -21.01 9.19
CA ASP A 40 3.31 -20.14 9.92
C ASP A 40 3.53 -18.76 9.25
N LEU A 41 3.16 -18.60 7.97
CA LEU A 41 3.42 -17.38 7.23
C LEU A 41 2.16 -16.66 6.76
N VAL A 42 1.07 -17.38 6.48
CA VAL A 42 -0.17 -16.81 5.93
C VAL A 42 -1.14 -16.46 7.06
N PHE A 43 -1.74 -15.29 7.00
CA PHE A 43 -2.77 -14.91 7.97
C PHE A 43 -4.14 -15.46 7.56
N SER A 44 -4.85 -16.03 8.52
CA SER A 44 -6.24 -16.51 8.40
C SER A 44 -6.92 -16.51 9.77
N LEU A 45 -8.26 -16.55 9.78
CA LEU A 45 -9.00 -16.71 11.03
C LEU A 45 -8.64 -18.04 11.74
N SER A 46 -8.44 -19.12 11.00
CA SER A 46 -8.04 -20.42 11.55
C SER A 46 -6.67 -20.38 12.23
N ASN A 47 -5.69 -19.68 11.63
CA ASN A 47 -4.37 -19.49 12.24
C ASN A 47 -4.46 -18.64 13.52
N LEU A 48 -5.27 -17.57 13.49
CA LEU A 48 -5.47 -16.71 14.67
C LEU A 48 -6.09 -17.50 15.82
N LEU A 49 -7.16 -18.29 15.56
CA LEU A 49 -7.81 -19.12 16.56
C LEU A 49 -6.92 -20.28 17.07
N ALA A 50 -5.99 -20.77 16.25
CA ALA A 50 -4.96 -21.73 16.66
C ALA A 50 -3.82 -21.12 17.48
N GLY A 51 -3.89 -19.81 17.82
CA GLY A 51 -2.87 -19.12 18.60
C GLY A 51 -1.66 -18.66 17.77
N ARG A 52 -1.66 -18.79 16.44
CA ARG A 52 -0.58 -18.38 15.55
C ARG A 52 -0.66 -16.88 15.24
N VAL A 53 -0.68 -16.06 16.28
CA VAL A 53 -0.89 -14.59 16.18
C VAL A 53 0.18 -13.87 15.38
N TRP A 54 1.41 -14.42 15.29
CA TRP A 54 2.50 -13.84 14.49
C TRP A 54 2.19 -13.79 13.00
N THR A 55 1.28 -14.65 12.52
CA THR A 55 0.93 -14.72 11.10
C THR A 55 0.33 -13.42 10.57
N VAL A 56 -0.27 -12.59 11.41
CA VAL A 56 -0.76 -11.26 11.01
C VAL A 56 0.39 -10.33 10.59
N VAL A 57 1.61 -10.56 11.09
CA VAL A 57 2.79 -9.80 10.71
C VAL A 57 3.53 -10.46 9.55
N THR A 58 3.78 -11.79 9.62
CA THR A 58 4.54 -12.49 8.58
C THR A 58 3.84 -12.43 7.23
N ALA A 59 2.52 -12.50 7.20
CA ALA A 59 1.71 -12.41 5.99
C ALA A 59 1.88 -11.10 5.21
N ILE A 60 2.22 -9.99 5.88
CA ILE A 60 2.50 -8.70 5.23
C ILE A 60 3.69 -8.81 4.26
N PHE A 61 4.66 -9.66 4.57
CA PHE A 61 5.90 -9.82 3.80
C PHE A 61 5.81 -10.89 2.70
N VAL A 62 4.84 -11.81 2.78
CA VAL A 62 4.66 -12.89 1.81
C VAL A 62 3.74 -12.45 0.67
N HIS A 63 4.06 -12.83 -0.57
CA HIS A 63 3.25 -12.51 -1.75
C HIS A 63 2.91 -13.80 -2.52
N ALA A 64 1.69 -13.86 -3.06
CA ALA A 64 1.18 -15.04 -3.73
C ALA A 64 1.96 -15.42 -5.00
N ASN A 65 2.47 -14.42 -5.74
CA ASN A 65 3.24 -14.61 -6.98
C ASN A 65 4.13 -13.41 -7.28
N LEU A 66 4.96 -13.53 -8.32
CA LEU A 66 5.92 -12.52 -8.71
C LEU A 66 5.26 -11.19 -9.11
N LEU A 67 4.15 -11.23 -9.84
CA LEU A 67 3.44 -10.01 -10.26
C LEU A 67 2.88 -9.25 -9.05
N HIS A 68 2.30 -9.98 -8.09
CA HIS A 68 1.81 -9.43 -6.83
C HIS A 68 2.96 -8.80 -6.02
N LEU A 69 4.12 -9.48 -5.92
CA LEU A 69 5.31 -8.94 -5.26
C LEU A 69 5.80 -7.66 -5.93
N VAL A 70 6.08 -7.70 -7.24
CA VAL A 70 6.65 -6.56 -7.98
C VAL A 70 5.71 -5.35 -7.92
N GLY A 71 4.41 -5.55 -8.13
CA GLY A 71 3.41 -4.48 -8.01
C GLY A 71 3.46 -3.82 -6.63
N ASN A 72 3.44 -4.61 -5.55
CA ASN A 72 3.56 -4.08 -4.19
C ASN A 72 4.88 -3.34 -3.97
N MET A 73 6.02 -3.87 -4.45
CA MET A 73 7.32 -3.24 -4.23
C MET A 73 7.45 -1.89 -4.95
N ILE A 74 6.87 -1.74 -6.14
CA ILE A 74 6.80 -0.45 -6.85
C ILE A 74 6.04 0.58 -6.01
N PHE A 75 4.85 0.23 -5.52
CA PHE A 75 4.04 1.12 -4.71
C PHE A 75 4.67 1.39 -3.34
N LEU A 76 5.23 0.37 -2.67
CA LEU A 76 5.96 0.55 -1.41
C LEU A 76 7.16 1.49 -1.60
N TYR A 77 7.92 1.35 -2.68
CA TYR A 77 9.02 2.25 -2.98
C TYR A 77 8.52 3.69 -3.14
N VAL A 78 7.48 3.93 -3.94
CA VAL A 78 6.96 5.28 -4.21
C VAL A 78 6.38 5.90 -2.94
N PHE A 79 5.44 5.24 -2.28
CA PHE A 79 4.73 5.82 -1.14
C PHE A 79 5.51 5.73 0.17
N GLY A 80 6.20 4.63 0.42
CA GLY A 80 7.05 4.44 1.59
C GLY A 80 8.21 5.43 1.60
N SER A 81 8.99 5.51 0.52
CA SER A 81 10.12 6.45 0.44
C SER A 81 9.66 7.93 0.41
N THR A 82 8.45 8.19 -0.09
CA THR A 82 7.87 9.54 -0.01
C THR A 82 7.55 9.90 1.44
N LEU A 83 6.84 9.02 2.17
CA LEU A 83 6.48 9.27 3.56
C LEU A 83 7.73 9.36 4.45
N GLU A 84 8.67 8.44 4.27
CA GLU A 84 9.93 8.43 5.00
C GLU A 84 10.73 9.73 4.78
N GLY A 85 10.70 10.28 3.56
CA GLY A 85 11.40 11.52 3.23
C GLY A 85 10.68 12.81 3.65
N VAL A 86 9.36 12.82 3.83
CA VAL A 86 8.59 14.02 4.21
C VAL A 86 8.19 14.05 5.68
N ALA A 87 8.20 12.91 6.33
CA ALA A 87 7.99 12.77 7.77
C ALA A 87 9.27 12.22 8.42
N ASP A 88 9.31 10.93 8.65
CA ASP A 88 10.46 10.18 9.18
C ASP A 88 10.21 8.66 9.05
N SER A 89 11.27 7.85 9.30
CA SER A 89 11.18 6.38 9.27
C SER A 89 10.22 5.81 10.31
N LYS A 90 10.09 6.44 11.49
CA LYS A 90 9.21 5.94 12.57
C LYS A 90 7.74 6.05 12.18
N ARG A 91 7.34 7.21 11.63
CA ARG A 91 5.96 7.41 11.15
C ARG A 91 5.65 6.49 9.97
N MET A 92 6.61 6.29 9.07
CA MET A 92 6.44 5.36 7.95
C MET A 92 6.24 3.92 8.45
N LEU A 93 7.07 3.43 9.38
CA LEU A 93 6.90 2.11 10.00
C LEU A 93 5.57 1.98 10.75
N LEU A 94 5.20 3.00 11.53
CA LEU A 94 3.93 3.02 12.26
C LEU A 94 2.75 2.87 11.29
N ALA A 95 2.71 3.68 10.22
CA ALA A 95 1.65 3.61 9.23
C ALA A 95 1.64 2.26 8.49
N PHE A 96 2.81 1.71 8.15
CA PHE A 96 2.93 0.42 7.47
C PHE A 96 2.40 -0.74 8.32
N PHE A 97 2.89 -0.88 9.55
CA PHE A 97 2.48 -2.00 10.39
C PHE A 97 1.05 -1.85 10.93
N LEU A 98 0.66 -0.64 11.35
CA LEU A 98 -0.71 -0.39 11.77
C LEU A 98 -1.67 -0.67 10.61
N GLY A 99 -1.36 -0.16 9.42
CA GLY A 99 -2.16 -0.39 8.22
C GLY A 99 -2.29 -1.86 7.88
N GLY A 100 -1.20 -2.61 7.81
CA GLY A 100 -1.22 -4.02 7.46
C GLY A 100 -1.93 -4.89 8.50
N ILE A 101 -1.54 -4.77 9.77
CA ILE A 101 -2.08 -5.58 10.87
C ILE A 101 -3.57 -5.30 11.07
N VAL A 102 -3.94 -4.03 11.24
CA VAL A 102 -5.34 -3.67 11.55
C VAL A 102 -6.25 -3.96 10.36
N SER A 103 -5.77 -3.75 9.12
CA SER A 103 -6.57 -4.10 7.93
C SER A 103 -6.85 -5.57 7.83
N PHE A 104 -5.88 -6.44 8.08
CA PHE A 104 -6.11 -7.89 8.08
C PHE A 104 -7.14 -8.31 9.14
N LEU A 105 -7.01 -7.81 10.36
CA LEU A 105 -7.95 -8.10 11.45
C LEU A 105 -9.37 -7.61 11.14
N LEU A 106 -9.51 -6.36 10.68
CA LEU A 106 -10.82 -5.78 10.36
C LEU A 106 -11.44 -6.36 9.08
N SER A 107 -10.65 -7.05 8.25
CA SER A 107 -11.17 -7.71 7.04
C SER A 107 -11.84 -9.05 7.33
N LEU A 108 -11.52 -9.71 8.43
CA LEU A 108 -12.03 -11.05 8.74
C LEU A 108 -13.57 -11.20 8.61
N PRO A 109 -14.41 -10.24 9.06
CA PRO A 109 -15.86 -10.38 8.94
C PRO A 109 -16.40 -10.34 7.50
N PHE A 110 -15.59 -9.89 6.54
CA PHE A 110 -16.01 -9.71 5.14
C PHE A 110 -15.62 -10.88 4.23
N PHE A 111 -14.90 -11.86 4.76
CA PHE A 111 -14.39 -13.00 4.01
C PHE A 111 -14.80 -14.33 4.67
N PRO A 112 -14.85 -15.42 3.90
CA PRO A 112 -15.04 -16.78 4.46
C PRO A 112 -13.99 -17.10 5.52
N SER A 113 -14.35 -17.98 6.46
CA SER A 113 -13.48 -18.35 7.60
C SER A 113 -12.16 -19.03 7.20
N ASP A 114 -12.11 -19.62 6.02
CA ASP A 114 -10.95 -20.27 5.41
C ASP A 114 -10.14 -19.35 4.50
N ALA A 115 -10.58 -18.09 4.30
CA ALA A 115 -9.86 -17.13 3.52
C ALA A 115 -8.48 -16.85 4.11
N THR A 116 -7.50 -16.71 3.22
CA THR A 116 -6.11 -16.41 3.56
C THR A 116 -5.70 -15.06 3.06
N PHE A 117 -4.88 -14.36 3.85
CA PHE A 117 -4.40 -13.02 3.53
C PHE A 117 -2.88 -13.03 3.45
N VAL A 118 -2.34 -12.45 2.38
CA VAL A 118 -0.91 -12.22 2.16
C VAL A 118 -0.68 -10.93 1.40
N GLY A 119 0.46 -10.30 1.62
CA GLY A 119 0.94 -9.13 0.89
C GLY A 119 0.92 -7.83 1.66
N ALA A 120 1.81 -6.94 1.27
CA ALA A 120 1.98 -5.61 1.88
C ALA A 120 0.91 -4.60 1.45
N SER A 121 -0.01 -4.97 0.56
CA SER A 121 -0.89 -4.04 -0.14
C SER A 121 -1.77 -3.20 0.79
N ALA A 122 -2.39 -3.78 1.83
CA ALA A 122 -3.21 -3.04 2.79
C ALA A 122 -2.37 -1.99 3.56
N ALA A 123 -1.14 -2.35 3.95
CA ALA A 123 -0.17 -1.42 4.54
C ALA A 123 0.18 -0.28 3.57
N ILE A 124 0.42 -0.61 2.30
CA ILE A 124 0.73 0.36 1.25
C ILE A 124 -0.45 1.32 1.03
N PHE A 125 -1.70 0.86 1.07
CA PHE A 125 -2.87 1.72 0.98
C PHE A 125 -2.94 2.73 2.13
N THR A 126 -2.52 2.36 3.34
CA THR A 126 -2.37 3.28 4.47
C THR A 126 -1.33 4.35 4.16
N LEU A 127 -0.14 3.96 3.68
CA LEU A 127 0.90 4.92 3.26
C LEU A 127 0.40 5.84 2.16
N THR A 128 -0.36 5.31 1.20
CA THR A 128 -0.93 6.04 0.06
C THR A 128 -1.86 7.17 0.54
N ALA A 129 -2.77 6.89 1.47
CA ALA A 129 -3.67 7.90 2.05
C ALA A 129 -2.91 8.98 2.82
N VAL A 130 -1.92 8.59 3.63
CA VAL A 130 -1.07 9.54 4.36
C VAL A 130 -0.32 10.47 3.40
N VAL A 131 0.33 9.91 2.38
CA VAL A 131 1.11 10.68 1.39
C VAL A 131 0.21 11.61 0.58
N MET A 132 -1.00 11.18 0.21
CA MET A 132 -2.00 12.01 -0.45
C MET A 132 -2.30 13.28 0.37
N LEU A 133 -2.45 13.16 1.68
CA LEU A 133 -2.74 14.29 2.56
C LEU A 133 -1.51 15.13 2.93
N MET A 134 -0.28 14.62 2.70
CA MET A 134 0.96 15.34 3.02
C MET A 134 1.63 16.00 1.81
N LYS A 135 1.72 15.31 0.67
CA LYS A 135 2.50 15.74 -0.52
C LYS A 135 1.86 15.32 -1.85
N PRO A 136 0.59 15.71 -2.14
CA PRO A 136 -0.15 15.23 -3.32
C PRO A 136 0.50 15.58 -4.65
N LEU A 137 1.20 16.72 -4.75
CA LEU A 137 1.84 17.20 -5.98
C LEU A 137 3.21 16.57 -6.26
N ARG A 138 3.74 15.74 -5.35
CA ARG A 138 4.99 15.04 -5.65
C ARG A 138 4.81 14.15 -6.88
N PHE A 139 5.61 14.39 -7.91
CA PHE A 139 5.59 13.58 -9.12
C PHE A 139 6.38 12.28 -8.92
N SER A 140 5.79 11.16 -9.31
CA SER A 140 6.45 9.87 -9.37
C SER A 140 6.82 9.56 -10.82
N PHE A 141 8.11 9.51 -11.13
CA PHE A 141 8.57 9.09 -12.45
C PHE A 141 8.29 7.61 -12.73
N LEU A 142 8.18 6.79 -11.68
CA LEU A 142 7.86 5.35 -11.81
C LEU A 142 6.39 5.13 -12.22
N LEU A 143 5.48 5.96 -11.70
CA LEU A 143 4.05 5.88 -11.99
C LEU A 143 3.60 6.92 -13.04
N LEU A 144 4.50 7.80 -13.48
CA LEU A 144 4.29 8.88 -14.44
C LEU A 144 3.15 9.83 -14.06
N MET A 145 2.89 9.99 -12.75
CA MET A 145 1.78 10.79 -12.22
C MET A 145 2.14 11.44 -10.88
N PRO A 146 1.45 12.53 -10.49
CA PRO A 146 1.46 13.03 -9.11
C PRO A 146 0.90 11.98 -8.16
N VAL A 147 1.57 11.76 -7.02
CA VAL A 147 1.19 10.70 -6.06
C VAL A 147 -0.22 10.88 -5.47
N GLY A 148 -0.71 12.11 -5.36
CA GLY A 148 -2.09 12.39 -4.93
C GLY A 148 -3.14 11.88 -5.93
N LEU A 149 -2.87 12.03 -7.23
CA LEU A 149 -3.73 11.49 -8.29
C LEU A 149 -3.73 9.97 -8.26
N VAL A 150 -2.55 9.35 -8.18
CA VAL A 150 -2.43 7.88 -8.06
C VAL A 150 -3.21 7.37 -6.85
N ALA A 151 -3.09 8.04 -5.70
CA ALA A 151 -3.78 7.65 -4.47
C ALA A 151 -5.31 7.61 -4.65
N VAL A 152 -5.90 8.68 -5.23
CA VAL A 152 -7.34 8.76 -5.43
C VAL A 152 -7.82 7.74 -6.47
N LEU A 153 -7.13 7.63 -7.61
CA LEU A 153 -7.48 6.65 -8.65
C LEU A 153 -7.42 5.21 -8.12
N TYR A 154 -6.38 4.90 -7.34
CA TYR A 154 -6.20 3.56 -6.80
C TYR A 154 -7.26 3.23 -5.73
N PHE A 155 -7.63 4.21 -4.89
CA PHE A 155 -8.75 4.07 -3.97
C PHE A 155 -10.08 3.87 -4.70
N LEU A 156 -10.39 4.70 -5.70
CA LEU A 156 -11.64 4.61 -6.46
C LEU A 156 -11.75 3.29 -7.22
N TYR A 157 -10.66 2.79 -7.81
CA TYR A 157 -10.63 1.48 -8.44
C TYR A 157 -11.02 0.36 -7.45
N ASN A 158 -10.44 0.36 -6.24
CA ASN A 158 -10.76 -0.64 -5.22
C ASN A 158 -12.19 -0.50 -4.68
N ALA A 159 -12.68 0.74 -4.51
CA ALA A 159 -14.07 0.98 -4.12
C ALA A 159 -15.06 0.48 -5.19
N ALA A 160 -14.78 0.76 -6.45
CA ALA A 160 -15.57 0.24 -7.56
C ALA A 160 -15.51 -1.30 -7.63
N ALA A 161 -14.34 -1.89 -7.43
CA ALA A 161 -14.19 -3.34 -7.43
C ALA A 161 -15.04 -4.03 -6.35
N VAL A 162 -15.11 -3.44 -5.15
CA VAL A 162 -16.01 -3.92 -4.09
C VAL A 162 -17.47 -3.70 -4.47
N TYR A 163 -17.83 -2.52 -4.98
CA TYR A 163 -19.20 -2.18 -5.35
C TYR A 163 -19.76 -3.10 -6.44
N TYR A 164 -18.95 -3.39 -7.48
CA TYR A 164 -19.35 -4.27 -8.59
C TYR A 164 -19.09 -5.76 -8.31
N HIS A 165 -18.68 -6.12 -7.09
CA HIS A 165 -18.38 -7.49 -6.69
C HIS A 165 -17.42 -8.20 -7.67
N LEU A 166 -16.36 -7.51 -8.09
CA LEU A 166 -15.37 -8.10 -8.99
C LEU A 166 -14.72 -9.31 -8.30
N GLN A 167 -14.91 -10.46 -8.90
CA GLN A 167 -14.28 -11.70 -8.42
C GLN A 167 -12.79 -11.66 -8.77
N SER A 168 -11.94 -11.72 -7.75
CA SER A 168 -10.50 -11.84 -7.92
C SER A 168 -9.86 -12.34 -6.63
N ASP A 169 -8.61 -12.77 -6.73
CA ASP A 169 -7.76 -13.11 -5.57
C ASP A 169 -7.28 -11.87 -4.80
N VAL A 170 -7.76 -10.67 -5.16
CA VAL A 170 -7.38 -9.41 -4.53
C VAL A 170 -8.34 -9.06 -3.40
N ALA A 171 -7.80 -8.80 -2.22
CA ALA A 171 -8.56 -8.40 -1.04
C ALA A 171 -8.91 -6.89 -1.07
N TYR A 172 -9.77 -6.46 -2.01
CA TYR A 172 -10.15 -5.06 -2.18
C TYR A 172 -10.68 -4.40 -0.90
N VAL A 173 -11.44 -5.13 -0.08
CA VAL A 173 -11.94 -4.64 1.21
C VAL A 173 -10.79 -4.28 2.15
N SER A 174 -9.75 -5.12 2.24
CA SER A 174 -8.56 -4.83 3.06
C SER A 174 -7.83 -3.57 2.60
N HIS A 175 -7.83 -3.29 1.30
CA HIS A 175 -7.26 -2.07 0.73
C HIS A 175 -8.04 -0.82 1.12
N ILE A 176 -9.38 -0.87 1.08
CA ILE A 176 -10.24 0.24 1.52
C ILE A 176 -10.06 0.50 3.01
N ILE A 177 -10.01 -0.55 3.82
CA ILE A 177 -9.74 -0.43 5.26
C ILE A 177 -8.37 0.21 5.48
N GLY A 178 -7.32 -0.27 4.79
CA GLY A 178 -5.97 0.28 4.88
C GLY A 178 -5.93 1.77 4.53
N PHE A 179 -6.56 2.16 3.42
CA PHE A 179 -6.66 3.56 3.03
C PHE A 179 -7.38 4.40 4.10
N SER A 180 -8.49 3.89 4.62
CA SER A 180 -9.28 4.56 5.66
C SER A 180 -8.49 4.77 6.96
N LEU A 181 -7.63 3.81 7.34
CA LEU A 181 -6.72 3.93 8.49
C LEU A 181 -5.63 5.00 8.26
N GLY A 182 -5.23 5.21 7.02
CA GLY A 182 -4.25 6.24 6.67
C GLY A 182 -4.79 7.67 6.76
N LEU A 183 -6.10 7.89 6.60
CA LEU A 183 -6.70 9.22 6.64
C LEU A 183 -6.49 9.93 7.98
N PRO A 184 -6.82 9.35 9.16
CA PRO A 184 -6.58 9.99 10.45
C PRO A 184 -5.09 10.27 10.71
N LEU A 185 -4.20 9.38 10.28
CA LEU A 185 -2.76 9.60 10.38
C LEU A 185 -2.30 10.79 9.53
N GLY A 186 -2.76 10.86 8.27
CA GLY A 186 -2.48 11.96 7.37
C GLY A 186 -3.03 13.30 7.87
N ILE A 187 -4.23 13.30 8.47
CA ILE A 187 -4.82 14.48 9.11
C ILE A 187 -3.96 14.95 10.29
N ALA A 188 -3.56 14.01 11.16
CA ALA A 188 -2.76 14.32 12.34
C ALA A 188 -1.34 14.83 12.00
N TRP A 189 -0.75 14.35 10.89
CA TRP A 189 0.65 14.67 10.55
C TRP A 189 0.78 15.80 9.51
N SER A 190 -0.29 16.23 8.87
CA SER A 190 -0.28 17.30 7.87
C SER A 190 -1.12 18.50 8.29
N PRO A 191 -0.53 19.62 8.69
CA PRO A 191 -1.28 20.85 8.98
C PRO A 191 -2.12 21.35 7.79
N GLN A 192 -1.72 20.99 6.57
CA GLN A 192 -2.37 21.42 5.32
C GLN A 192 -3.24 20.33 4.69
N TRP A 193 -3.67 19.31 5.44
CA TRP A 193 -4.39 18.16 4.90
C TRP A 193 -5.63 18.53 4.08
N LYS A 194 -6.41 19.55 4.50
CA LYS A 194 -7.59 20.03 3.75
C LYS A 194 -7.23 20.53 2.36
N ARG A 195 -6.21 21.39 2.27
CA ARG A 195 -5.69 21.88 0.99
C ARG A 195 -5.19 20.73 0.14
N ASN A 196 -4.44 19.81 0.70
CA ASN A 196 -3.83 18.70 -0.01
C ASN A 196 -4.90 17.71 -0.52
N LEU A 197 -5.97 17.50 0.24
CA LEU A 197 -7.13 16.72 -0.23
C LEU A 197 -7.80 17.42 -1.43
N LEU A 198 -8.08 18.72 -1.33
CA LEU A 198 -8.65 19.49 -2.45
C LEU A 198 -7.76 19.46 -3.69
N VAL A 199 -6.44 19.54 -3.52
CA VAL A 199 -5.46 19.39 -4.62
C VAL A 199 -5.59 18.02 -5.27
N SER A 200 -5.69 16.94 -4.49
CA SER A 200 -5.84 15.58 -5.03
C SER A 200 -7.15 15.40 -5.80
N ILE A 201 -8.25 15.99 -5.30
CA ILE A 201 -9.55 16.01 -6.00
C ILE A 201 -9.47 16.85 -7.29
N GLY A 202 -8.80 17.99 -7.25
CA GLY A 202 -8.55 18.84 -8.43
C GLY A 202 -7.73 18.14 -9.50
N LEU A 203 -6.70 17.38 -9.11
CA LEU A 203 -5.91 16.55 -10.02
C LEU A 203 -6.78 15.45 -10.67
N LEU A 204 -7.69 14.83 -9.92
CA LEU A 204 -8.63 13.86 -10.46
C LEU A 204 -9.57 14.49 -11.48
N ALA A 205 -10.15 15.66 -11.17
CA ALA A 205 -11.01 16.39 -12.10
C ALA A 205 -10.26 16.78 -13.38
N ALA A 206 -9.05 17.30 -13.26
CA ALA A 206 -8.19 17.64 -14.39
C ALA A 206 -7.86 16.40 -15.24
N TYR A 207 -7.60 15.24 -14.60
CA TYR A 207 -7.35 13.98 -15.29
C TYR A 207 -8.56 13.56 -16.15
N PHE A 208 -9.79 13.61 -15.61
CA PHE A 208 -10.98 13.25 -16.37
C PHE A 208 -11.29 14.24 -17.49
N VAL A 209 -11.08 15.54 -17.26
CA VAL A 209 -11.22 16.55 -18.35
C VAL A 209 -10.23 16.26 -19.46
N LEU A 210 -8.96 16.00 -19.12
CA LEU A 210 -7.93 15.69 -20.13
C LEU A 210 -8.27 14.38 -20.88
N LEU A 211 -8.71 13.35 -20.17
CA LEU A 211 -9.13 12.08 -20.78
C LEU A 211 -10.29 12.30 -21.75
N TYR A 212 -11.31 13.08 -21.35
CA TYR A 212 -12.43 13.43 -22.22
C TYR A 212 -11.99 14.18 -23.47
N LEU A 213 -11.11 15.18 -23.33
CA LEU A 213 -10.59 15.95 -24.47
C LEU A 213 -9.80 15.04 -25.45
N ILE A 214 -8.95 14.18 -24.91
CA ILE A 214 -8.16 13.25 -25.73
C ILE A 214 -9.08 12.27 -26.48
N THR A 215 -10.03 11.65 -25.80
CA THR A 215 -10.92 10.66 -26.42
C THR A 215 -11.89 11.28 -27.41
N THR A 216 -12.32 12.52 -27.20
CA THR A 216 -13.31 13.19 -28.06
C THR A 216 -12.68 13.90 -29.26
N TYR A 217 -11.51 14.52 -29.09
CA TYR A 217 -10.94 15.40 -30.10
C TYR A 217 -9.61 14.93 -30.70
N VAL A 218 -8.84 14.15 -29.96
CA VAL A 218 -7.50 13.72 -30.41
C VAL A 218 -7.56 12.30 -30.98
N LEU A 219 -8.14 11.35 -30.27
CA LEU A 219 -8.18 9.95 -30.70
C LEU A 219 -8.86 9.73 -32.06
N PRO A 220 -9.99 10.42 -32.40
CA PRO A 220 -10.63 10.28 -33.72
C PRO A 220 -9.76 10.76 -34.89
N LEU A 221 -8.69 11.52 -34.65
CA LEU A 221 -7.78 11.95 -35.74
C LEU A 221 -6.82 10.83 -36.17
N PHE A 222 -6.73 9.75 -35.40
CA PHE A 222 -5.82 8.62 -35.63
C PHE A 222 -6.56 7.30 -35.94
N LEU A 223 -7.88 7.30 -35.91
CA LEU A 223 -8.77 6.18 -36.28
C LEU A 223 -9.46 6.45 -37.62
#